data_977bdb31860310738bd5e46be93051f8
#
_entry.id   977bdb31860310738bd5e46be93051f8
#
_cell.length_a   1.000
_cell.length_b   1.000
_cell.length_c   1.000
_cell.angle_alpha   90.00
_cell.angle_beta   90.00
_cell.angle_gamma   90.00
#
_symmetry.space_group_name_H-M   'P 1'
#
loop_
_entity.id
_entity.type
_entity.pdbx_description
1 polymer ?
#
loop_
_entity_poly.entity_id
_entity_poly.type
_entity_poly.pdbx_seq_one_letter_code
_entity_poly.pdbx_strand_id
1 'polypeptide(L)'
;MQAIREQVQITNKNKLQDKVELPGLKNAESQVAIPMLIDNELVGVFSVESEKMNIFDKSDEILIGILANQTASALENARLYQLEQKRLKELNKAHQELESLNVNLEKKVEERTSELKTLSEKLSKYFSPQVYESIFSGKLDVKVQTKRKPLTVFFSDLQGFTELTERLEPEVLTELLTQYLTKMSNVAIKWGGTIDKFIGDAILVFFGDPNSRGDEEDAIACVSMAMDMLEELNKLRISWRKKGLAKPLNARMGIHTGVCTVGNFGSEDRLDYTIIGNGVNLASRLEARAGINKILLSEDTDLLILNKIICEKKEAINVKGISYPVQTYEVLKFSQENNNLIERNIPGLSLSIDKSEIEDNKIAIKVVSEVLRDLKSKS
;
A
#
# COMPACT_ATOMS: atom_id res chain seq x y z
N MET A 1 -18.37 -59.50 -47.82
CA MET A 1 -18.76 -58.20 -48.36
C MET A 1 -20.27 -57.98 -48.35
N GLN A 2 -21.08 -58.98 -48.72
CA GLN A 2 -22.53 -58.85 -48.69
C GLN A 2 -23.07 -58.72 -47.28
N ALA A 3 -22.55 -59.49 -46.30
CA ALA A 3 -22.86 -59.31 -44.86
C ALA A 3 -22.54 -57.92 -44.34
N ILE A 4 -21.46 -57.29 -44.83
CA ILE A 4 -21.07 -55.89 -44.42
C ILE A 4 -22.06 -54.90 -45.02
N ARG A 5 -22.50 -55.05 -46.25
CA ARG A 5 -23.42 -54.10 -46.91
C ARG A 5 -24.86 -54.20 -46.38
N GLU A 6 -25.30 -55.43 -46.08
CA GLU A 6 -26.69 -55.66 -45.68
C GLU A 6 -26.85 -55.87 -44.16
N GLN A 7 -25.73 -55.99 -43.45
CA GLN A 7 -25.70 -56.32 -42.00
C GLN A 7 -26.48 -57.60 -41.70
N VAL A 8 -26.44 -58.54 -42.63
CA VAL A 8 -27.21 -59.79 -42.59
C VAL A 8 -26.27 -60.97 -42.45
N GLN A 9 -26.69 -62.00 -41.70
CA GLN A 9 -26.03 -63.25 -41.56
C GLN A 9 -26.15 -64.03 -42.88
N ILE A 10 -25.06 -64.57 -43.39
CA ILE A 10 -25.03 -65.36 -44.62
C ILE A 10 -24.56 -66.76 -44.26
N THR A 11 -25.35 -67.75 -44.66
CA THR A 11 -25.06 -69.16 -44.38
C THR A 11 -25.08 -69.98 -45.68
N ASN A 12 -24.14 -70.94 -45.83
CA ASN A 12 -24.07 -71.92 -46.92
C ASN A 12 -24.14 -71.31 -48.32
N LYS A 13 -23.50 -70.15 -48.56
CA LYS A 13 -23.49 -69.53 -49.88
C LYS A 13 -22.40 -70.11 -50.74
N ASN A 14 -22.74 -70.47 -51.99
CA ASN A 14 -21.81 -71.03 -52.98
C ASN A 14 -20.80 -69.95 -53.44
N LYS A 15 -19.51 -70.15 -53.17
CA LYS A 15 -18.42 -69.21 -53.44
C LYS A 15 -18.24 -68.87 -54.93
N LEU A 16 -18.70 -69.75 -55.81
CA LEU A 16 -18.61 -69.58 -57.27
C LEU A 16 -19.45 -68.42 -57.81
N GLN A 17 -20.39 -67.88 -57.01
CA GLN A 17 -21.22 -66.74 -57.42
C GLN A 17 -20.68 -65.39 -56.95
N ASP A 18 -19.74 -65.36 -56.02
CA ASP A 18 -19.19 -64.12 -55.52
C ASP A 18 -17.89 -63.77 -56.27
N LYS A 19 -17.89 -62.63 -56.94
CA LYS A 19 -16.71 -62.11 -57.71
C LYS A 19 -15.59 -61.52 -56.80
N VAL A 20 -15.63 -61.72 -55.50
CA VAL A 20 -14.65 -61.15 -54.57
C VAL A 20 -14.01 -62.26 -53.76
N GLU A 21 -12.72 -62.53 -54.02
CA GLU A 21 -11.91 -63.39 -53.15
C GLU A 21 -11.72 -62.72 -51.79
N LEU A 22 -12.34 -63.30 -50.77
CA LEU A 22 -12.05 -62.96 -49.37
C LEU A 22 -10.83 -63.77 -48.92
N PRO A 23 -9.96 -63.22 -48.04
CA PRO A 23 -8.91 -64.00 -47.40
C PRO A 23 -9.57 -65.13 -46.59
N GLY A 24 -9.36 -66.35 -46.97
CA GLY A 24 -9.93 -67.51 -46.33
C GLY A 24 -9.43 -68.82 -47.03
N LEU A 25 -10.09 -69.96 -46.73
CA LEU A 25 -9.76 -71.30 -47.37
C LEU A 25 -9.97 -71.25 -48.86
N LYS A 26 -8.94 -71.59 -49.62
CA LYS A 26 -9.01 -71.63 -51.12
C LYS A 26 -10.09 -72.56 -51.67
N ASN A 27 -10.39 -73.65 -50.95
CA ASN A 27 -11.34 -74.70 -51.36
C ASN A 27 -12.61 -74.68 -50.47
N ALA A 28 -13.01 -73.52 -49.92
CA ALA A 28 -14.21 -73.45 -49.10
C ALA A 28 -15.47 -73.68 -49.93
N GLU A 29 -16.25 -74.71 -49.57
CA GLU A 29 -17.53 -75.11 -50.20
C GLU A 29 -18.74 -74.60 -49.45
N SER A 30 -18.58 -74.25 -48.15
CA SER A 30 -19.58 -73.57 -47.33
C SER A 30 -18.97 -72.51 -46.40
N GLN A 31 -19.75 -71.47 -46.15
CA GLN A 31 -19.32 -70.33 -45.31
C GLN A 31 -20.49 -69.79 -44.50
N VAL A 32 -20.20 -69.44 -43.23
CA VAL A 32 -21.08 -68.61 -42.39
C VAL A 32 -20.36 -67.31 -42.08
N ALA A 33 -20.98 -66.17 -42.39
CA ALA A 33 -20.45 -64.89 -42.14
C ALA A 33 -21.47 -64.09 -41.27
N ILE A 34 -21.08 -63.70 -40.06
CA ILE A 34 -21.93 -63.06 -39.09
C ILE A 34 -21.37 -61.64 -38.81
N PRO A 35 -22.20 -60.62 -38.97
CA PRO A 35 -21.78 -59.26 -38.61
C PRO A 35 -21.54 -59.15 -37.11
N MET A 36 -20.41 -58.64 -36.74
CA MET A 36 -20.09 -58.23 -35.33
C MET A 36 -20.59 -56.82 -35.09
N LEU A 37 -21.64 -56.72 -34.32
CA LEU A 37 -22.29 -55.42 -34.01
C LEU A 37 -22.07 -55.04 -32.57
N ILE A 38 -21.83 -53.75 -32.32
CA ILE A 38 -21.86 -53.14 -31.00
C ILE A 38 -22.76 -51.90 -31.12
N ASP A 39 -23.77 -51.79 -30.27
CA ASP A 39 -24.74 -50.68 -30.30
C ASP A 39 -25.30 -50.40 -31.73
N ASN A 40 -25.54 -51.45 -32.50
CA ASN A 40 -26.01 -51.39 -33.88
C ASN A 40 -24.96 -50.89 -34.92
N GLU A 41 -23.73 -50.65 -34.50
CA GLU A 41 -22.63 -50.29 -35.41
C GLU A 41 -21.81 -51.53 -35.80
N LEU A 42 -21.45 -51.64 -37.06
CA LEU A 42 -20.67 -52.78 -37.59
C LEU A 42 -19.18 -52.57 -37.24
N VAL A 43 -18.65 -53.37 -36.34
CA VAL A 43 -17.22 -53.35 -35.94
C VAL A 43 -16.38 -54.37 -36.73
N GLY A 44 -17.02 -55.36 -37.35
CA GLY A 44 -16.33 -56.35 -38.15
C GLY A 44 -17.27 -57.47 -38.69
N VAL A 45 -16.71 -58.50 -39.33
CA VAL A 45 -17.43 -59.66 -39.72
C VAL A 45 -16.66 -60.88 -39.21
N PHE A 46 -17.34 -61.77 -38.51
CA PHE A 46 -16.83 -63.06 -38.09
C PHE A 46 -17.20 -64.10 -39.17
N SER A 47 -16.22 -64.72 -39.78
CA SER A 47 -16.46 -65.70 -40.84
C SER A 47 -15.83 -67.03 -40.47
N VAL A 48 -16.59 -68.09 -40.68
CA VAL A 48 -16.13 -69.53 -40.60
C VAL A 48 -16.37 -70.17 -41.90
N GLU A 49 -15.36 -70.88 -42.37
CA GLU A 49 -15.36 -71.53 -43.68
C GLU A 49 -15.08 -73.06 -43.56
N SER A 50 -15.62 -73.90 -44.48
CA SER A 50 -15.38 -75.29 -44.52
C SER A 50 -15.22 -75.79 -45.97
N GLU A 51 -14.38 -76.83 -46.20
CA GLU A 51 -14.20 -77.50 -47.49
C GLU A 51 -15.34 -78.47 -47.79
N LYS A 52 -16.31 -78.71 -46.90
CA LYS A 52 -17.48 -79.60 -47.10
C LYS A 52 -18.71 -78.75 -47.41
N MET A 53 -19.53 -79.23 -48.37
CA MET A 53 -20.78 -78.54 -48.68
C MET A 53 -21.83 -78.69 -47.58
N ASN A 54 -22.61 -77.62 -47.39
CA ASN A 54 -23.81 -77.59 -46.52
C ASN A 54 -23.58 -78.14 -45.08
N ILE A 55 -22.39 -77.86 -44.51
CA ILE A 55 -22.04 -78.41 -43.19
C ILE A 55 -22.65 -77.60 -42.04
N PHE A 56 -22.95 -76.32 -42.27
CA PHE A 56 -23.45 -75.44 -41.20
C PHE A 56 -24.96 -75.52 -41.10
N ASP A 57 -25.44 -75.85 -39.92
CA ASP A 57 -26.87 -75.87 -39.58
C ASP A 57 -27.27 -74.64 -38.69
N LYS A 58 -28.55 -74.60 -38.25
CA LYS A 58 -29.03 -73.49 -37.40
C LYS A 58 -28.38 -73.42 -36.00
N SER A 59 -27.92 -74.59 -35.52
CA SER A 59 -27.25 -74.61 -34.19
C SER A 59 -25.86 -74.04 -34.33
N ASP A 60 -25.17 -74.32 -35.45
CA ASP A 60 -23.86 -73.70 -35.74
C ASP A 60 -23.97 -72.20 -35.93
N GLU A 61 -25.01 -71.71 -36.62
CA GLU A 61 -25.25 -70.25 -36.75
C GLU A 61 -25.40 -69.55 -35.39
N ILE A 62 -26.18 -70.20 -34.50
CA ILE A 62 -26.36 -69.64 -33.15
C ILE A 62 -25.04 -69.60 -32.36
N LEU A 63 -24.27 -70.70 -32.41
CA LEU A 63 -22.99 -70.82 -31.71
C LEU A 63 -21.96 -69.83 -32.26
N ILE A 64 -21.85 -69.77 -33.60
CA ILE A 64 -20.96 -68.82 -34.27
C ILE A 64 -21.40 -67.37 -33.99
N GLY A 65 -22.70 -67.12 -33.92
CA GLY A 65 -23.26 -65.81 -33.52
C GLY A 65 -22.87 -65.35 -32.09
N ILE A 66 -22.91 -66.30 -31.16
CA ILE A 66 -22.45 -66.03 -29.78
C ILE A 66 -20.94 -65.71 -29.79
N LEU A 67 -20.15 -66.47 -30.50
CA LEU A 67 -18.70 -66.24 -30.59
C LEU A 67 -18.39 -64.88 -31.27
N ALA A 68 -19.13 -64.56 -32.36
CA ALA A 68 -19.00 -63.26 -33.04
C ALA A 68 -19.28 -62.08 -32.10
N ASN A 69 -20.37 -62.16 -31.30
CA ASN A 69 -20.73 -61.14 -30.34
C ASN A 69 -19.71 -60.96 -29.19
N GLN A 70 -19.22 -62.11 -28.66
CA GLN A 70 -18.15 -62.08 -27.63
C GLN A 70 -16.86 -61.49 -28.17
N THR A 71 -16.49 -61.89 -29.45
CA THR A 71 -15.31 -61.36 -30.11
C THR A 71 -15.45 -59.83 -30.35
N ALA A 72 -16.63 -59.41 -30.82
CA ALA A 72 -16.92 -58.00 -31.00
C ALA A 72 -16.72 -57.19 -29.70
N SER A 73 -17.33 -57.68 -28.61
CA SER A 73 -17.21 -57.02 -27.26
C SER A 73 -15.75 -57.03 -26.79
N ALA A 74 -15.00 -58.10 -26.97
CA ALA A 74 -13.60 -58.19 -26.59
C ALA A 74 -12.71 -57.21 -27.37
N LEU A 75 -12.94 -57.07 -28.67
CA LEU A 75 -12.21 -56.13 -29.54
C LEU A 75 -12.47 -54.68 -29.15
N GLU A 76 -13.73 -54.34 -28.91
CA GLU A 76 -14.08 -52.97 -28.50
C GLU A 76 -13.55 -52.64 -27.12
N ASN A 77 -13.63 -53.53 -26.14
CA ASN A 77 -13.01 -53.37 -24.85
C ASN A 77 -11.48 -53.14 -24.95
N ALA A 78 -10.81 -53.91 -25.79
CA ALA A 78 -9.38 -53.72 -26.03
C ALA A 78 -9.07 -52.35 -26.67
N ARG A 79 -9.89 -51.91 -27.60
CA ARG A 79 -9.79 -50.60 -28.25
C ARG A 79 -10.01 -49.47 -27.24
N LEU A 80 -11.08 -49.55 -26.43
CA LEU A 80 -11.38 -48.55 -25.40
C LEU A 80 -10.26 -48.49 -24.38
N TYR A 81 -9.73 -49.64 -23.94
CA TYR A 81 -8.61 -49.69 -23.02
C TYR A 81 -7.35 -49.01 -23.59
N GLN A 82 -7.03 -49.25 -24.85
CA GLN A 82 -5.90 -48.59 -25.52
C GLN A 82 -6.10 -47.06 -25.60
N LEU A 83 -7.33 -46.64 -25.92
CA LEU A 83 -7.67 -45.22 -26.01
C LEU A 83 -7.56 -44.55 -24.62
N GLU A 84 -8.07 -45.20 -23.58
CA GLU A 84 -7.96 -44.73 -22.20
C GLU A 84 -6.50 -44.59 -21.75
N GLN A 85 -5.68 -45.61 -22.01
CA GLN A 85 -4.24 -45.56 -21.72
C GLN A 85 -3.54 -44.42 -22.44
N LYS A 86 -3.90 -44.14 -23.66
CA LYS A 86 -3.36 -42.99 -24.42
C LYS A 86 -3.78 -41.68 -23.80
N ARG A 87 -5.06 -41.51 -23.46
CA ARG A 87 -5.60 -40.32 -22.82
C ARG A 87 -4.96 -40.10 -21.45
N LEU A 88 -4.77 -41.15 -20.65
CA LEU A 88 -4.08 -41.04 -19.36
C LEU A 88 -2.64 -40.54 -19.49
N LYS A 89 -1.90 -41.02 -20.50
CA LYS A 89 -0.54 -40.53 -20.77
C LYS A 89 -0.52 -39.06 -21.16
N GLU A 90 -1.44 -38.65 -22.05
CA GLU A 90 -1.55 -37.25 -22.48
C GLU A 90 -1.96 -36.35 -21.30
N LEU A 91 -2.91 -36.79 -20.47
CA LEU A 91 -3.35 -36.06 -19.28
C LEU A 91 -2.22 -35.91 -18.27
N ASN A 92 -1.48 -36.96 -17.97
CA ASN A 92 -0.35 -36.90 -17.03
C ASN A 92 0.75 -35.95 -17.52
N LYS A 93 1.02 -35.99 -18.85
CA LYS A 93 1.99 -35.05 -19.43
C LYS A 93 1.54 -33.59 -19.29
N ALA A 94 0.27 -33.31 -19.62
CA ALA A 94 -0.29 -31.97 -19.49
C ALA A 94 -0.29 -31.51 -18.03
N HIS A 95 -0.59 -32.41 -17.08
CA HIS A 95 -0.56 -32.12 -15.66
C HIS A 95 0.85 -31.73 -15.18
N GLN A 96 1.88 -32.51 -15.58
CA GLN A 96 3.28 -32.17 -15.23
C GLN A 96 3.73 -30.87 -15.85
N GLU A 97 3.35 -30.57 -17.09
CA GLU A 97 3.64 -29.27 -17.72
C GLU A 97 2.97 -28.13 -16.96
N LEU A 98 1.73 -28.31 -16.53
CA LEU A 98 0.97 -27.30 -15.77
C LEU A 98 1.56 -27.07 -14.38
N GLU A 99 1.95 -28.12 -13.66
CA GLU A 99 2.67 -28.01 -12.38
C GLU A 99 3.99 -27.25 -12.54
N SER A 100 4.79 -27.60 -13.53
CA SER A 100 6.05 -26.91 -13.83
C SER A 100 5.82 -25.43 -14.15
N LEU A 101 4.78 -25.11 -14.91
CA LEU A 101 4.43 -23.74 -15.26
C LEU A 101 3.98 -22.96 -14.04
N ASN A 102 3.17 -23.57 -13.15
CA ASN A 102 2.72 -22.93 -11.90
C ASN A 102 3.90 -22.58 -10.98
N VAL A 103 4.83 -23.53 -10.76
CA VAL A 103 6.02 -23.29 -9.94
C VAL A 103 6.87 -22.15 -10.54
N ASN A 104 7.06 -22.13 -11.85
CA ASN A 104 7.78 -21.05 -12.51
C ASN A 104 7.06 -19.69 -12.41
N LEU A 105 5.73 -19.71 -12.51
CA LEU A 105 4.91 -18.49 -12.37
C LEU A 105 4.98 -17.94 -10.96
N GLU A 106 4.83 -18.79 -9.94
CA GLU A 106 4.95 -18.40 -8.52
C GLU A 106 6.31 -17.75 -8.25
N LYS A 107 7.38 -18.39 -8.71
CA LYS A 107 8.74 -17.83 -8.58
C LYS A 107 8.87 -16.46 -9.27
N LYS A 108 8.35 -16.31 -10.47
CA LYS A 108 8.36 -15.03 -11.19
C LYS A 108 7.55 -13.95 -10.48
N VAL A 109 6.38 -14.30 -9.92
CA VAL A 109 5.56 -13.36 -9.13
C VAL A 109 6.32 -12.90 -7.89
N GLU A 110 6.95 -13.82 -7.17
CA GLU A 110 7.75 -13.51 -5.99
C GLU A 110 8.94 -12.59 -6.33
N GLU A 111 9.70 -12.90 -7.39
CA GLU A 111 10.81 -12.06 -7.87
C GLU A 111 10.33 -10.65 -8.23
N ARG A 112 9.26 -10.53 -9.01
CA ARG A 112 8.70 -9.23 -9.41
C ARG A 112 8.12 -8.43 -8.24
N THR A 113 7.48 -9.10 -7.31
CA THR A 113 6.96 -8.46 -6.09
C THR A 113 8.11 -7.91 -5.24
N SER A 114 9.19 -8.67 -5.09
CA SER A 114 10.39 -8.22 -4.38
C SER A 114 11.07 -7.04 -5.08
N GLU A 115 11.22 -7.08 -6.41
CA GLU A 115 11.74 -5.96 -7.19
C GLU A 115 10.90 -4.69 -7.02
N LEU A 116 9.56 -4.81 -7.15
CA LEU A 116 8.64 -3.69 -6.96
C LEU A 116 8.72 -3.12 -5.55
N LYS A 117 8.78 -3.96 -4.52
CA LYS A 117 8.94 -3.52 -3.14
C LYS A 117 10.23 -2.74 -2.95
N THR A 118 11.35 -3.24 -3.47
CA THR A 118 12.66 -2.57 -3.40
C THR A 118 12.63 -1.22 -4.12
N LEU A 119 12.01 -1.14 -5.29
CA LEU A 119 11.86 0.10 -6.04
C LEU A 119 10.99 1.10 -5.28
N SER A 120 9.87 0.63 -4.73
CA SER A 120 8.94 1.41 -3.92
C SER A 120 9.65 2.01 -2.68
N GLU A 121 10.45 1.20 -1.96
CA GLU A 121 11.25 1.66 -0.82
C GLU A 121 12.33 2.70 -1.21
N LYS A 122 12.90 2.61 -2.40
CA LYS A 122 13.82 3.63 -2.92
C LYS A 122 13.08 4.93 -3.25
N LEU A 123 11.93 4.84 -3.91
CA LEU A 123 11.11 6.00 -4.28
C LEU A 123 10.52 6.71 -3.06
N SER A 124 10.19 5.99 -1.99
CA SER A 124 9.65 6.59 -0.76
C SER A 124 10.58 7.62 -0.13
N LYS A 125 11.90 7.55 -0.40
CA LYS A 125 12.88 8.52 0.11
C LYS A 125 12.81 9.90 -0.56
N TYR A 126 12.14 10.01 -1.70
CA TYR A 126 12.00 11.27 -2.45
C TYR A 126 10.69 12.00 -2.16
N PHE A 127 9.79 11.38 -1.38
CA PHE A 127 8.52 11.96 -0.99
C PHE A 127 8.40 12.05 0.53
N SER A 128 7.56 12.96 1.03
CA SER A 128 7.18 12.85 2.44
C SER A 128 6.36 11.56 2.66
N PRO A 129 6.46 10.90 3.82
CA PRO A 129 5.75 9.65 4.08
C PRO A 129 4.24 9.75 3.85
N GLN A 130 3.62 10.88 4.23
CA GLN A 130 2.19 11.11 4.07
C GLN A 130 1.76 11.18 2.61
N VAL A 131 2.55 11.84 1.75
CA VAL A 131 2.31 11.94 0.30
C VAL A 131 2.51 10.58 -0.34
N TYR A 132 3.60 9.89 0.01
CA TYR A 132 3.88 8.54 -0.47
C TYR A 132 2.72 7.57 -0.16
N GLU A 133 2.27 7.50 1.11
CA GLU A 133 1.13 6.65 1.50
C GLU A 133 -0.16 7.02 0.76
N SER A 134 -0.41 8.31 0.56
CA SER A 134 -1.61 8.78 -0.14
C SER A 134 -1.62 8.40 -1.61
N ILE A 135 -0.46 8.41 -2.29
CA ILE A 135 -0.30 7.97 -3.67
C ILE A 135 -0.48 6.44 -3.76
N PHE A 136 0.24 5.68 -2.94
CA PHE A 136 0.20 4.21 -3.00
C PHE A 136 -1.10 3.59 -2.48
N SER A 137 -1.83 4.28 -1.62
CA SER A 137 -3.18 3.87 -1.22
C SER A 137 -4.28 4.28 -2.22
N GLY A 138 -3.92 4.99 -3.30
CA GLY A 138 -4.87 5.47 -4.30
C GLY A 138 -5.75 6.64 -3.84
N LYS A 139 -5.44 7.27 -2.71
CA LYS A 139 -6.15 8.47 -2.21
C LYS A 139 -5.75 9.73 -2.96
N LEU A 140 -4.54 9.77 -3.50
CA LEU A 140 -3.99 10.87 -4.26
C LEU A 140 -3.63 10.40 -5.67
N ASP A 141 -4.25 10.99 -6.68
CA ASP A 141 -3.91 10.77 -8.08
C ASP A 141 -2.62 11.51 -8.47
N VAL A 142 -1.79 10.88 -9.30
CA VAL A 142 -0.59 11.50 -9.87
C VAL A 142 -0.96 12.24 -11.16
N LYS A 143 -1.67 13.35 -11.02
CA LYS A 143 -2.05 14.27 -12.12
C LYS A 143 -2.03 15.71 -11.61
N VAL A 144 -1.95 16.68 -12.51
CA VAL A 144 -2.06 18.10 -12.15
C VAL A 144 -3.44 18.35 -11.54
N GLN A 145 -3.47 18.47 -10.23
CA GLN A 145 -4.70 18.75 -9.48
C GLN A 145 -4.35 19.48 -8.20
N THR A 146 -5.04 20.60 -7.97
CA THR A 146 -4.82 21.44 -6.79
C THR A 146 -6.14 21.77 -6.10
N LYS A 147 -6.05 22.04 -4.80
CA LYS A 147 -7.18 22.49 -3.98
C LYS A 147 -6.76 23.64 -3.08
N ARG A 148 -7.69 24.53 -2.76
CA ARG A 148 -7.49 25.62 -1.79
C ARG A 148 -8.00 25.17 -0.42
N LYS A 149 -7.16 25.29 0.59
CA LYS A 149 -7.56 24.99 1.97
C LYS A 149 -6.68 25.75 2.99
N PRO A 150 -7.15 25.94 4.24
CA PRO A 150 -6.31 26.44 5.30
C PRO A 150 -5.18 25.45 5.58
N LEU A 151 -3.96 25.96 5.71
CA LEU A 151 -2.78 25.18 6.07
C LEU A 151 -1.94 25.98 7.05
N THR A 152 -1.29 25.28 7.97
CA THR A 152 -0.25 25.89 8.80
C THR A 152 1.10 25.62 8.17
N VAL A 153 1.79 26.68 7.79
CA VAL A 153 3.06 26.66 7.04
C VAL A 153 4.21 27.02 7.95
N PHE A 154 5.24 26.22 7.95
CA PHE A 154 6.48 26.38 8.71
C PHE A 154 7.67 26.55 7.79
N PHE A 155 8.48 27.55 8.07
CA PHE A 155 9.81 27.75 7.49
C PHE A 155 10.88 27.76 8.59
N SER A 156 12.01 27.13 8.30
CA SER A 156 13.19 27.20 9.17
C SER A 156 14.44 27.36 8.29
N ASP A 157 15.40 28.15 8.76
CA ASP A 157 16.68 28.42 8.12
C ASP A 157 17.83 28.43 9.17
N LEU A 158 19.04 28.02 8.77
CA LEU A 158 20.21 28.05 9.64
C LEU A 158 20.98 29.34 9.47
N GLN A 159 21.07 30.13 10.53
CA GLN A 159 21.80 31.38 10.50
C GLN A 159 23.32 31.14 10.39
N GLY A 160 23.94 31.81 9.41
CA GLY A 160 25.38 31.74 9.18
C GLY A 160 25.83 30.47 8.47
N PHE A 161 24.91 29.69 7.91
CA PHE A 161 25.25 28.49 7.14
C PHE A 161 26.08 28.82 5.90
N THR A 162 25.76 29.87 5.16
CA THR A 162 26.52 30.35 4.00
C THR A 162 27.99 30.65 4.35
N GLU A 163 28.26 31.31 5.48
CA GLU A 163 29.64 31.53 5.95
C GLU A 163 30.35 30.21 6.30
N LEU A 164 29.61 29.21 6.77
CA LEU A 164 30.13 27.91 7.13
C LEU A 164 30.53 27.11 5.88
N THR A 165 29.77 27.25 4.78
CA THR A 165 30.07 26.57 3.49
C THR A 165 31.40 27.03 2.90
N GLU A 166 31.85 28.27 3.19
CA GLU A 166 33.14 28.80 2.75
C GLU A 166 34.34 28.33 3.59
N ARG A 167 34.08 27.81 4.80
CA ARG A 167 35.13 27.48 5.77
C ARG A 167 35.37 25.99 5.99
N LEU A 168 34.35 25.16 5.74
CA LEU A 168 34.44 23.73 5.97
C LEU A 168 34.73 22.97 4.68
N GLU A 169 35.42 21.86 4.81
CA GLU A 169 35.55 20.89 3.73
C GLU A 169 34.16 20.35 3.34
N PRO A 170 33.92 20.12 2.05
CA PRO A 170 32.59 19.70 1.52
C PRO A 170 32.04 18.44 2.21
N GLU A 171 32.91 17.50 2.56
CA GLU A 171 32.53 16.25 3.23
C GLU A 171 32.01 16.50 4.64
N VAL A 172 32.68 17.35 5.41
CA VAL A 172 32.27 17.73 6.77
C VAL A 172 30.95 18.50 6.73
N LEU A 173 30.83 19.45 5.80
CA LEU A 173 29.59 20.21 5.58
C LEU A 173 28.42 19.29 5.27
N THR A 174 28.63 18.34 4.34
CA THR A 174 27.58 17.36 3.92
C THR A 174 27.17 16.48 5.11
N GLU A 175 28.12 16.04 5.94
CA GLU A 175 27.81 15.26 7.14
C GLU A 175 26.96 16.06 8.13
N LEU A 176 27.32 17.32 8.41
CA LEU A 176 26.59 18.20 9.33
C LEU A 176 25.19 18.47 8.83
N LEU A 177 25.04 18.83 7.55
CA LEU A 177 23.74 19.09 6.93
C LEU A 177 22.85 17.85 6.94
N THR A 178 23.42 16.68 6.60
CA THR A 178 22.67 15.42 6.64
C THR A 178 22.18 15.08 8.05
N GLN A 179 23.03 15.28 9.06
CA GLN A 179 22.64 15.07 10.46
C GLN A 179 21.51 16.03 10.87
N TYR A 180 21.62 17.32 10.51
CA TYR A 180 20.60 18.31 10.77
C TYR A 180 19.27 17.96 10.10
N LEU A 181 19.27 17.79 8.77
CA LEU A 181 18.06 17.49 8.01
C LEU A 181 17.39 16.19 8.48
N THR A 182 18.18 15.16 8.80
CA THR A 182 17.67 13.89 9.33
C THR A 182 16.95 14.09 10.66
N LYS A 183 17.55 14.83 11.59
CA LYS A 183 16.92 15.09 12.90
C LYS A 183 15.66 15.93 12.79
N MET A 184 15.69 17.00 12.00
CA MET A 184 14.54 17.88 11.78
C MET A 184 13.40 17.14 11.07
N SER A 185 13.72 16.32 10.06
CA SER A 185 12.73 15.48 9.37
C SER A 185 12.04 14.51 10.31
N ASN A 186 12.80 13.84 11.18
CA ASN A 186 12.23 12.91 12.16
C ASN A 186 11.26 13.60 13.12
N VAL A 187 11.58 14.84 13.53
CA VAL A 187 10.68 15.66 14.36
C VAL A 187 9.43 16.04 13.57
N ALA A 188 9.58 16.50 12.31
CA ALA A 188 8.44 16.85 11.47
C ALA A 188 7.49 15.68 11.28
N ILE A 189 8.01 14.51 10.94
CA ILE A 189 7.23 13.27 10.76
C ILE A 189 6.53 12.84 12.06
N LYS A 190 7.23 12.91 13.20
CA LYS A 190 6.68 12.61 14.54
C LYS A 190 5.42 13.43 14.83
N TRP A 191 5.42 14.70 14.47
CA TRP A 191 4.29 15.60 14.68
C TRP A 191 3.22 15.54 13.59
N GLY A 192 3.47 14.81 12.51
CA GLY A 192 2.55 14.64 11.37
C GLY A 192 2.65 15.76 10.34
N GLY A 193 3.75 16.50 10.34
CA GLY A 193 4.04 17.53 9.34
C GLY A 193 4.40 16.93 7.99
N THR A 194 3.89 17.49 6.92
CA THR A 194 4.26 17.13 5.54
C THR A 194 5.46 17.96 5.12
N ILE A 195 6.62 17.31 4.96
CA ILE A 195 7.82 17.98 4.46
C ILE A 195 7.62 18.25 2.96
N ASP A 196 7.59 19.51 2.59
CA ASP A 196 7.51 19.92 1.18
C ASP A 196 8.87 19.74 0.49
N LYS A 197 9.86 20.48 0.94
CA LYS A 197 11.22 20.43 0.36
C LYS A 197 12.25 21.04 1.29
N PHE A 198 13.50 20.71 0.98
CA PHE A 198 14.68 21.39 1.49
C PHE A 198 15.17 22.41 0.47
N ILE A 199 15.53 23.61 0.93
CA ILE A 199 16.06 24.69 0.08
C ILE A 199 17.43 25.05 0.67
N GLY A 200 18.49 24.27 0.28
CA GLY A 200 19.76 24.33 0.98
C GLY A 200 19.65 23.79 2.40
N ASP A 201 19.86 24.65 3.39
CA ASP A 201 19.69 24.38 4.82
C ASP A 201 18.29 24.75 5.35
N ALA A 202 17.49 25.42 4.54
CA ALA A 202 16.12 25.76 4.90
C ALA A 202 15.16 24.57 4.71
N ILE A 203 14.16 24.49 5.57
CA ILE A 203 13.16 23.43 5.59
C ILE A 203 11.76 24.05 5.49
N LEU A 204 10.99 23.60 4.51
CA LEU A 204 9.58 23.93 4.37
C LEU A 204 8.73 22.73 4.77
N VAL A 205 7.85 22.93 5.76
CA VAL A 205 6.89 21.94 6.25
C VAL A 205 5.51 22.57 6.29
N PHE A 206 4.48 21.80 6.04
CA PHE A 206 3.10 22.25 6.23
C PHE A 206 2.25 21.19 6.93
N PHE A 207 1.16 21.65 7.57
CA PHE A 207 0.15 20.82 8.23
C PHE A 207 -1.20 21.11 7.61
N GLY A 208 -2.07 20.10 7.65
CA GLY A 208 -3.42 20.22 7.13
C GLY A 208 -3.66 19.47 5.84
N ASP A 209 -2.61 18.93 5.18
CA ASP A 209 -2.70 18.13 3.96
C ASP A 209 -1.49 17.18 3.80
N PRO A 210 -1.61 15.97 3.24
CA PRO A 210 -2.83 15.28 2.83
C PRO A 210 -3.74 14.89 4.00
N ASN A 211 -3.21 14.78 5.20
CA ASN A 211 -3.93 14.50 6.44
C ASN A 211 -4.11 15.79 7.26
N SER A 212 -5.28 15.96 7.89
CA SER A 212 -5.57 17.08 8.78
C SER A 212 -6.26 16.58 10.05
N ARG A 213 -5.97 17.24 11.17
CA ARG A 213 -6.63 17.05 12.47
C ARG A 213 -7.61 18.19 12.78
N GLY A 214 -7.72 19.15 11.86
CA GLY A 214 -8.41 20.43 12.03
C GLY A 214 -7.41 21.57 12.22
N ASP A 215 -7.81 22.79 11.87
CA ASP A 215 -6.92 23.96 11.77
C ASP A 215 -6.22 24.27 13.11
N GLU A 216 -6.94 24.16 14.23
CA GLU A 216 -6.39 24.38 15.59
C GLU A 216 -5.33 23.32 15.95
N GLU A 217 -5.65 22.03 15.83
CA GLU A 217 -4.74 20.95 16.18
C GLU A 217 -3.53 20.88 15.23
N ASP A 218 -3.71 21.22 13.95
CA ASP A 218 -2.62 21.33 12.99
C ASP A 218 -1.67 22.50 13.32
N ALA A 219 -2.21 23.64 13.76
CA ALA A 219 -1.41 24.78 14.21
C ALA A 219 -0.63 24.45 15.51
N ILE A 220 -1.29 23.84 16.50
CA ILE A 220 -0.65 23.39 17.75
C ILE A 220 0.47 22.39 17.44
N ALA A 221 0.22 21.42 16.58
CA ALA A 221 1.21 20.42 16.19
C ALA A 221 2.41 21.05 15.49
N CYS A 222 2.18 22.03 14.60
CA CYS A 222 3.23 22.76 13.90
C CYS A 222 4.13 23.55 14.87
N VAL A 223 3.55 24.30 15.81
CA VAL A 223 4.33 25.07 16.79
C VAL A 223 5.07 24.14 17.75
N SER A 224 4.44 23.05 18.19
CA SER A 224 5.09 22.04 19.03
C SER A 224 6.26 21.35 18.31
N MET A 225 6.09 21.04 17.02
CA MET A 225 7.18 20.56 16.16
C MET A 225 8.37 21.54 16.15
N ALA A 226 8.08 22.83 15.96
CA ALA A 226 9.13 23.85 15.92
C ALA A 226 9.90 23.96 17.24
N MET A 227 9.21 23.84 18.39
CA MET A 227 9.81 23.79 19.71
C MET A 227 10.72 22.56 19.89
N ASP A 228 10.23 21.37 19.54
CA ASP A 228 11.02 20.13 19.56
C ASP A 228 12.24 20.22 18.63
N MET A 229 12.11 20.85 17.45
CA MET A 229 13.23 21.08 16.53
C MET A 229 14.34 21.95 17.15
N LEU A 230 13.98 23.01 17.88
CA LEU A 230 14.98 23.81 18.61
C LEU A 230 15.69 23.00 19.70
N GLU A 231 14.96 22.15 20.39
CA GLU A 231 15.56 21.25 21.40
C GLU A 231 16.53 20.24 20.77
N GLU A 232 16.15 19.59 19.68
CA GLU A 232 17.02 18.68 18.94
C GLU A 232 18.23 19.39 18.35
N LEU A 233 18.09 20.63 17.86
CA LEU A 233 19.22 21.45 17.41
C LEU A 233 20.20 21.72 18.55
N ASN A 234 19.72 21.97 19.77
CA ASN A 234 20.60 22.14 20.94
C ASN A 234 21.40 20.85 21.22
N LYS A 235 20.80 19.69 21.12
CA LYS A 235 21.50 18.40 21.27
C LYS A 235 22.57 18.21 20.18
N LEU A 236 22.25 18.56 18.93
CA LEU A 236 23.21 18.54 17.82
C LEU A 236 24.39 19.47 18.06
N ARG A 237 24.16 20.70 18.53
CA ARG A 237 25.24 21.68 18.86
C ARG A 237 26.23 21.13 19.87
N ILE A 238 25.75 20.47 20.92
CA ILE A 238 26.60 19.83 21.92
C ILE A 238 27.48 18.75 21.27
N SER A 239 26.89 17.94 20.39
CA SER A 239 27.60 16.90 19.64
C SER A 239 28.66 17.48 18.71
N TRP A 240 28.28 18.49 17.91
CA TRP A 240 29.18 19.15 16.95
C TRP A 240 30.33 19.90 17.63
N ARG A 241 30.08 20.52 18.77
CA ARG A 241 31.15 21.17 19.57
C ARG A 241 32.20 20.17 20.03
N LYS A 242 31.78 18.94 20.40
CA LYS A 242 32.69 17.85 20.74
C LYS A 242 33.55 17.37 19.54
N LYS A 243 33.02 17.54 18.34
CA LYS A 243 33.71 17.24 17.05
C LYS A 243 34.56 18.42 16.53
N GLY A 244 34.70 19.51 17.29
CA GLY A 244 35.57 20.65 16.93
C GLY A 244 34.85 21.80 16.21
N LEU A 245 33.54 21.78 16.04
CA LEU A 245 32.82 22.93 15.49
C LEU A 245 32.72 24.04 16.53
N ALA A 246 33.58 25.06 16.38
CA ALA A 246 33.69 26.14 17.38
C ALA A 246 32.47 27.10 17.39
N LYS A 247 31.87 27.37 16.20
CA LYS A 247 30.75 28.28 16.06
C LYS A 247 29.42 27.48 16.01
N PRO A 248 28.50 27.72 16.95
CA PRO A 248 27.23 27.00 16.96
C PRO A 248 26.35 27.43 15.78
N LEU A 249 25.70 26.46 15.11
CA LEU A 249 24.63 26.74 14.17
C LEU A 249 23.35 27.12 14.92
N ASN A 250 22.69 28.16 14.48
CA ASN A 250 21.44 28.67 15.04
C ASN A 250 20.35 28.59 13.99
N ALA A 251 19.10 28.40 14.43
CA ALA A 251 17.96 28.43 13.52
C ALA A 251 17.08 29.65 13.76
N ARG A 252 16.39 30.08 12.72
CA ARG A 252 15.25 30.99 12.79
C ARG A 252 14.05 30.23 12.25
N MET A 253 12.88 30.48 12.80
CA MET A 253 11.67 29.76 12.45
C MET A 253 10.50 30.73 12.32
N GLY A 254 9.71 30.56 11.25
CA GLY A 254 8.51 31.35 10.98
C GLY A 254 7.31 30.44 10.70
N ILE A 255 6.15 30.76 11.28
CA ILE A 255 4.93 30.00 11.11
C ILE A 255 3.76 30.93 10.79
N HIS A 256 2.97 30.54 9.81
CA HIS A 256 1.73 31.21 9.43
C HIS A 256 0.63 30.20 9.10
N THR A 257 -0.58 30.46 9.56
CA THR A 257 -1.77 29.68 9.19
C THR A 257 -2.65 30.53 8.28
N GLY A 258 -2.97 29.98 7.10
CA GLY A 258 -3.80 30.69 6.13
C GLY A 258 -4.14 29.85 4.91
N VAL A 259 -4.98 30.39 4.03
CA VAL A 259 -5.42 29.69 2.83
C VAL A 259 -4.28 29.60 1.82
N CYS A 260 -3.87 28.37 1.52
CA CYS A 260 -2.91 28.05 0.46
C CYS A 260 -3.55 27.14 -0.61
N THR A 261 -2.93 27.09 -1.77
CA THR A 261 -3.24 26.10 -2.80
C THR A 261 -2.24 24.95 -2.64
N VAL A 262 -2.75 23.72 -2.45
CA VAL A 262 -1.96 22.52 -2.26
C VAL A 262 -2.31 21.48 -3.32
N GLY A 263 -1.35 20.71 -3.76
CA GLY A 263 -1.53 19.62 -4.71
C GLY A 263 -0.33 19.42 -5.61
N ASN A 264 -0.57 18.71 -6.71
CA ASN A 264 0.45 18.44 -7.72
C ASN A 264 0.56 19.64 -8.66
N PHE A 265 1.72 20.27 -8.68
CA PHE A 265 2.10 21.34 -9.57
C PHE A 265 3.22 20.90 -10.51
N GLY A 266 3.23 21.40 -11.73
CA GLY A 266 4.30 21.14 -12.67
C GLY A 266 3.83 20.93 -14.10
N SER A 267 4.61 20.17 -14.87
CA SER A 267 4.28 19.75 -16.22
C SER A 267 3.67 18.34 -16.23
N GLU A 268 3.28 17.86 -17.42
CA GLU A 268 2.81 16.48 -17.61
C GLU A 268 3.88 15.45 -17.24
N ASP A 269 5.17 15.78 -17.43
CA ASP A 269 6.30 14.88 -17.20
C ASP A 269 6.94 15.02 -15.82
N ARG A 270 6.68 16.14 -15.09
CA ARG A 270 7.27 16.42 -13.79
C ARG A 270 6.29 17.13 -12.87
N LEU A 271 5.95 16.46 -11.79
CA LEU A 271 5.02 16.95 -10.77
C LEU A 271 5.73 17.04 -9.42
N ASP A 272 5.50 18.14 -8.73
CA ASP A 272 5.87 18.34 -7.33
C ASP A 272 4.59 18.50 -6.51
N TYR A 273 4.45 17.68 -5.47
CA TYR A 273 3.40 17.89 -4.47
C TYR A 273 3.83 18.97 -3.51
N THR A 274 3.24 20.14 -3.62
CA THR A 274 3.71 21.33 -2.91
C THR A 274 2.56 22.29 -2.60
N ILE A 275 2.89 23.36 -1.87
CA ILE A 275 1.97 24.44 -1.52
C ILE A 275 2.38 25.75 -2.17
N ILE A 276 1.41 26.53 -2.64
CA ILE A 276 1.61 27.85 -3.23
C ILE A 276 0.61 28.83 -2.63
N GLY A 277 1.04 30.06 -2.40
CA GLY A 277 0.17 31.14 -1.94
C GLY A 277 0.89 32.19 -1.11
N ASN A 278 0.16 33.27 -0.79
CA ASN A 278 0.70 34.36 0.04
C ASN A 278 1.07 33.87 1.45
N GLY A 279 0.36 32.85 1.97
CA GLY A 279 0.67 32.25 3.28
C GLY A 279 2.06 31.63 3.34
N VAL A 280 2.50 30.98 2.25
CA VAL A 280 3.86 30.42 2.15
C VAL A 280 4.92 31.54 2.21
N ASN A 281 4.70 32.60 1.45
CA ASN A 281 5.58 33.78 1.44
C ASN A 281 5.62 34.48 2.81
N LEU A 282 4.48 34.53 3.52
CA LEU A 282 4.42 35.14 4.83
C LEU A 282 5.19 34.32 5.86
N ALA A 283 5.04 33.01 5.88
CA ALA A 283 5.81 32.14 6.78
C ALA A 283 7.34 32.29 6.58
N SER A 284 7.81 32.34 5.32
CA SER A 284 9.22 32.60 5.00
C SER A 284 9.71 33.97 5.49
N ARG A 285 8.86 35.01 5.43
CA ARG A 285 9.23 36.36 5.91
C ARG A 285 9.21 36.47 7.42
N LEU A 286 8.34 35.72 8.10
CA LEU A 286 8.37 35.60 9.55
C LEU A 286 9.67 34.92 9.99
N GLU A 287 10.09 33.84 9.30
CA GLU A 287 11.39 33.20 9.54
C GLU A 287 12.52 34.20 9.44
N ALA A 288 12.61 34.98 8.32
CA ALA A 288 13.67 35.95 8.09
C ALA A 288 13.71 37.07 9.16
N ARG A 289 12.61 37.35 9.85
CA ARG A 289 12.47 38.35 10.92
C ARG A 289 12.58 37.77 12.33
N ALA A 290 12.51 36.44 12.44
CA ALA A 290 12.65 35.76 13.73
C ALA A 290 14.01 36.03 14.37
N GLY A 291 14.04 36.14 15.66
CA GLY A 291 15.28 36.19 16.44
C GLY A 291 16.04 34.86 16.37
N ILE A 292 17.29 34.89 16.78
CA ILE A 292 18.17 33.70 16.83
C ILE A 292 17.55 32.66 17.78
N ASN A 293 17.30 31.45 17.27
CA ASN A 293 16.68 30.36 18.01
C ASN A 293 15.29 30.69 18.54
N LYS A 294 14.56 31.48 17.77
CA LYS A 294 13.20 31.93 18.10
C LYS A 294 12.22 31.46 17.02
N ILE A 295 10.98 31.35 17.41
CA ILE A 295 9.86 30.99 16.57
C ILE A 295 8.94 32.21 16.52
N LEU A 296 8.75 32.76 15.30
CA LEU A 296 7.88 33.94 15.10
C LEU A 296 6.62 33.51 14.37
N LEU A 297 5.45 33.88 14.89
CA LEU A 297 4.13 33.54 14.38
C LEU A 297 3.41 34.76 13.82
N SER A 298 2.49 34.54 12.88
CA SER A 298 1.45 35.51 12.56
C SER A 298 0.31 35.48 13.60
N GLU A 299 -0.48 36.54 13.65
CA GLU A 299 -1.68 36.63 14.49
C GLU A 299 -2.68 35.49 14.20
N ASP A 300 -2.86 35.14 12.93
CA ASP A 300 -3.75 34.02 12.53
C ASP A 300 -3.35 32.68 13.18
N THR A 301 -2.05 32.43 13.32
CA THR A 301 -1.56 31.22 14.00
C THR A 301 -1.69 31.33 15.51
N ASP A 302 -1.35 32.53 16.07
CA ASP A 302 -1.44 32.78 17.52
C ASP A 302 -2.87 32.57 18.04
N LEU A 303 -3.87 33.06 17.32
CA LEU A 303 -5.28 32.90 17.68
C LEU A 303 -5.72 31.43 17.77
N LEU A 304 -5.15 30.53 16.95
CA LEU A 304 -5.47 29.11 16.98
C LEU A 304 -4.81 28.37 18.17
N ILE A 305 -3.76 28.92 18.76
CA ILE A 305 -2.96 28.21 19.79
C ILE A 305 -3.05 28.85 21.19
N LEU A 306 -3.84 29.91 21.34
CA LEU A 306 -3.94 30.75 22.56
C LEU A 306 -4.08 29.96 23.88
N ASN A 307 -4.83 28.84 23.84
CA ASN A 307 -5.12 28.05 25.04
C ASN A 307 -4.02 27.03 25.39
N LYS A 308 -3.08 26.77 24.47
CA LYS A 308 -2.07 25.71 24.61
C LYS A 308 -0.64 26.23 24.66
N ILE A 309 -0.37 27.36 24.02
CA ILE A 309 0.99 27.88 23.87
C ILE A 309 0.99 29.38 24.24
N ILE A 310 1.93 29.79 25.08
CA ILE A 310 2.09 31.17 25.47
C ILE A 310 3.03 31.86 24.50
N CYS A 311 2.54 32.96 23.91
CA CYS A 311 3.29 33.81 23.01
C CYS A 311 3.43 35.24 23.56
N GLU A 312 4.51 35.89 23.18
CA GLU A 312 4.74 37.33 23.47
C GLU A 312 4.48 38.14 22.20
N LYS A 313 3.63 39.13 22.30
CA LYS A 313 3.36 40.06 21.20
C LYS A 313 4.61 40.86 20.84
N LYS A 314 4.98 40.87 19.56
CA LYS A 314 6.11 41.60 18.99
C LYS A 314 5.62 42.73 18.07
N GLU A 315 6.54 43.50 17.52
CA GLU A 315 6.22 44.53 16.55
C GLU A 315 5.57 43.99 15.28
N ALA A 316 4.62 44.73 14.74
CA ALA A 316 4.03 44.38 13.45
C ALA A 316 5.04 44.59 12.32
N ILE A 317 5.04 43.68 11.34
CA ILE A 317 5.96 43.75 10.21
C ILE A 317 5.22 44.08 8.91
N ASN A 318 5.84 44.91 8.08
CA ASN A 318 5.37 45.18 6.72
C ASN A 318 5.93 44.10 5.78
N VAL A 319 5.03 43.44 5.05
CA VAL A 319 5.37 42.33 4.17
C VAL A 319 5.00 42.71 2.72
N LYS A 320 5.96 42.62 1.79
CA LYS A 320 5.72 42.90 0.36
C LYS A 320 4.58 42.01 -0.16
N GLY A 321 3.54 42.58 -0.74
CA GLY A 321 2.36 41.87 -1.25
C GLY A 321 1.21 41.71 -0.25
N ILE A 322 1.36 42.25 0.98
CA ILE A 322 0.28 42.43 1.97
C ILE A 322 0.14 43.94 2.26
N SER A 323 -1.06 44.44 2.09
CA SER A 323 -1.33 45.90 2.16
C SER A 323 -1.43 46.47 3.58
N TYR A 324 -1.41 45.62 4.59
CA TYR A 324 -1.50 46.02 6.00
C TYR A 324 -0.36 45.38 6.81
N PRO A 325 0.06 46.01 7.91
CA PRO A 325 1.06 45.44 8.79
C PRO A 325 0.57 44.12 9.42
N VAL A 326 1.39 43.09 9.38
CA VAL A 326 1.08 41.77 9.99
C VAL A 326 1.57 41.82 11.45
N GLN A 327 0.67 41.62 12.39
CA GLN A 327 1.01 41.51 13.79
C GLN A 327 1.76 40.19 14.03
N THR A 328 2.83 40.21 14.80
CA THR A 328 3.68 39.05 15.08
C THR A 328 3.74 38.68 16.54
N TYR A 329 4.00 37.41 16.81
CA TYR A 329 4.07 36.84 18.15
C TYR A 329 5.28 35.89 18.23
N GLU A 330 6.03 35.93 19.32
CA GLU A 330 7.16 35.04 19.59
C GLU A 330 6.73 33.96 20.57
N VAL A 331 6.96 32.68 20.21
CA VAL A 331 6.66 31.56 21.09
C VAL A 331 7.58 31.56 22.32
N LEU A 332 7.02 31.47 23.50
CA LEU A 332 7.76 31.41 24.76
C LEU A 332 7.84 29.97 25.31
N LYS A 333 6.70 29.39 25.59
CA LYS A 333 6.60 28.03 26.18
C LYS A 333 5.18 27.47 25.98
N PHE A 334 5.02 26.18 26.19
CA PHE A 334 3.67 25.64 26.37
C PHE A 334 2.97 26.38 27.52
N SER A 335 1.72 26.72 27.32
CA SER A 335 0.85 27.01 28.43
C SER A 335 0.91 25.75 29.30
N GLN A 336 1.52 25.87 30.46
CA GLN A 336 1.19 24.90 31.48
C GLN A 336 -0.31 25.09 31.66
N GLU A 337 -1.12 24.18 31.08
CA GLU A 337 -2.37 23.86 31.76
C GLU A 337 -1.90 23.62 33.16
N ASN A 338 -2.34 24.52 34.07
CA ASN A 338 -2.18 24.28 35.47
C ASN A 338 -2.94 22.96 35.74
N ASN A 339 -2.28 21.82 35.50
CA ASN A 339 -2.69 20.55 36.12
C ASN A 339 -2.68 20.69 37.64
N ASN A 340 -2.21 21.85 38.09
CA ASN A 340 -2.23 22.25 39.47
C ASN A 340 -3.53 22.98 39.83
N LEU A 341 -4.23 23.64 38.91
CA LEU A 341 -5.49 24.33 39.19
C LEU A 341 -6.68 23.43 38.81
N ILE A 342 -7.39 22.97 39.82
CA ILE A 342 -8.66 22.23 39.61
C ILE A 342 -9.78 23.26 39.85
N GLU A 343 -10.46 23.64 38.78
CA GLU A 343 -11.67 24.47 38.85
C GLU A 343 -12.92 23.64 38.48
N ARG A 344 -13.94 23.77 39.31
CA ARG A 344 -15.26 23.17 39.05
C ARG A 344 -16.33 24.15 39.54
N ASN A 345 -17.16 24.59 38.61
CA ASN A 345 -18.25 25.54 38.89
C ASN A 345 -19.58 24.90 38.52
N ILE A 346 -20.45 24.73 39.47
CA ILE A 346 -21.85 24.37 39.32
C ILE A 346 -22.73 25.35 40.10
N PRO A 347 -24.01 25.53 39.81
CA PRO A 347 -24.89 26.41 40.56
C PRO A 347 -24.82 26.14 42.05
N GLY A 348 -24.35 27.11 42.81
CA GLY A 348 -24.20 27.00 44.28
C GLY A 348 -22.89 26.40 44.78
N LEU A 349 -21.98 25.94 43.91
CA LEU A 349 -20.66 25.45 44.32
C LEU A 349 -19.57 25.91 43.33
N SER A 350 -18.58 26.60 43.86
CA SER A 350 -17.34 26.93 43.13
C SER A 350 -16.15 26.33 43.90
N LEU A 351 -15.39 25.49 43.23
CA LEU A 351 -14.18 24.86 43.78
C LEU A 351 -12.98 25.28 42.94
N SER A 352 -11.98 25.85 43.56
CA SER A 352 -10.68 26.17 42.95
C SER A 352 -9.56 25.63 43.84
N ILE A 353 -8.72 24.76 43.33
CA ILE A 353 -7.60 24.15 44.06
C ILE A 353 -6.35 24.31 43.19
N ASP A 354 -5.42 25.15 43.63
CA ASP A 354 -4.09 25.25 43.04
C ASP A 354 -3.11 24.30 43.76
N LYS A 355 -2.78 23.20 43.11
CA LYS A 355 -1.86 22.19 43.65
C LYS A 355 -0.43 22.71 43.81
N SER A 356 -0.05 23.75 43.08
CA SER A 356 1.30 24.36 43.17
C SER A 356 1.50 25.19 44.43
N GLU A 357 0.39 25.67 45.02
CA GLU A 357 0.41 26.46 46.27
C GLU A 357 0.12 25.61 47.49
N ILE A 358 -0.12 24.31 47.35
CA ILE A 358 -0.36 23.42 48.49
C ILE A 358 0.98 23.02 49.13
N GLU A 359 1.30 23.57 50.28
CA GLU A 359 2.49 23.21 51.04
C GLU A 359 2.38 21.84 51.71
N ASP A 360 1.18 21.43 52.17
CA ASP A 360 0.92 20.13 52.76
C ASP A 360 -0.33 19.42 52.17
N ASN A 361 -0.08 18.42 51.35
CA ASN A 361 -1.13 17.62 50.73
C ASN A 361 -2.07 16.92 51.71
N LYS A 362 -1.60 16.56 52.93
CA LYS A 362 -2.44 15.91 53.93
C LYS A 362 -3.48 16.85 54.52
N ILE A 363 -3.09 18.12 54.74
CA ILE A 363 -4.00 19.16 55.20
C ILE A 363 -5.04 19.48 54.14
N ALA A 364 -4.61 19.66 52.88
CA ALA A 364 -5.52 19.90 51.75
C ALA A 364 -6.54 18.79 51.57
N ILE A 365 -6.11 17.53 51.60
CA ILE A 365 -7.01 16.35 51.51
C ILE A 365 -8.00 16.33 52.69
N LYS A 366 -7.57 16.69 53.89
CA LYS A 366 -8.44 16.74 55.06
C LYS A 366 -9.55 17.78 54.90
N VAL A 367 -9.21 18.99 54.48
CA VAL A 367 -10.16 20.08 54.21
C VAL A 367 -11.20 19.67 53.16
N VAL A 368 -10.76 19.15 52.00
CA VAL A 368 -11.67 18.71 50.94
C VAL A 368 -12.57 17.56 51.44
N SER A 369 -12.02 16.64 52.24
CA SER A 369 -12.79 15.54 52.79
C SER A 369 -13.84 15.98 53.84
N GLU A 370 -13.57 17.07 54.62
CA GLU A 370 -14.52 17.69 55.53
C GLU A 370 -15.68 18.33 54.77
N VAL A 371 -15.39 19.14 53.74
CA VAL A 371 -16.41 19.72 52.88
C VAL A 371 -17.28 18.66 52.22
N LEU A 372 -16.68 17.58 51.74
CA LEU A 372 -17.40 16.47 51.14
C LEU A 372 -18.33 15.73 52.10
N ARG A 373 -17.92 15.63 53.39
CA ARG A 373 -18.72 15.05 54.48
C ARG A 373 -19.93 15.92 54.80
N ASP A 374 -19.71 17.26 54.90
CA ASP A 374 -20.78 18.22 55.15
C ASP A 374 -21.84 18.25 54.06
N LEU A 375 -21.40 18.16 52.79
CA LEU A 375 -22.31 18.06 51.64
C LEU A 375 -23.15 16.77 51.69
N LYS A 376 -22.54 15.63 52.06
CA LYS A 376 -23.24 14.35 52.20
C LYS A 376 -24.18 14.25 53.42
N SER A 377 -23.96 15.08 54.43
CA SER A 377 -24.84 15.12 55.62
C SER A 377 -26.14 15.91 55.40
N LYS A 378 -26.24 16.68 54.30
CA LYS A 378 -27.41 17.48 53.90
C LYS A 378 -28.20 16.87 52.73
N SER A 379 -27.78 15.74 52.22
CA SER A 379 -28.54 14.94 51.26
C SER A 379 -29.12 13.71 51.93
#